data_91b1e72ea2fd83ea603944e1a2a8102b
#
_entry.id   91b1e72ea2fd83ea603944e1a2a8102b
#
_cell.length_a   1.000
_cell.length_b   1.000
_cell.length_c   1.000
_cell.angle_alpha   90.00
_cell.angle_beta   90.00
_cell.angle_gamma   90.00
#
_symmetry.space_group_name_H-M   'P 1'
#
loop_
_entity.id
_entity.type
_entity.pdbx_description
1 polymer ?
#
loop_
_entity_poly.entity_id
_entity_poly.type
_entity_poly.pdbx_seq_one_letter_code
_entity_poly.pdbx_strand_id
1 'polypeptide(L)'
;QGAEFQIRYLGGTSGTGGTVIGEYRTSSNGTIVVTGLKAGTYVCEEISAPDGYVITDATETVYLSGKDQDVITVTFGNDKMGSLLIVKKDAVTGAPISDVEFFITDSDGSVIGNANGKYVTDSAGTIRIDGLTPGMTVIVKEVRAKDGYILDDTPQSIKIKRNAVMTLEFRNQPKGGVLVKKVDAVTNAPISDVEFLVTDSDGNLIGNANGKFVTDSAGTFTITDIAPGTTLVIKETRAKVGYILDDTPQTVKVKSNEMITLEFRNQPLGGLRIIKLDSVTKKPLEGVQFRITYSDGSFVADEGGKLSSNGLYMTDANGEILIRDIVG
;
A
#
# COMPACT_ATOMS: atom_id res chain seq x y z
N GLN A 1 -14.52 -43.93 -4.79
CA GLN A 1 -15.53 -43.97 -5.86
C GLN A 1 -15.07 -43.03 -7.01
N GLY A 2 -15.21 -43.48 -8.29
CA GLY A 2 -14.98 -42.64 -9.45
C GLY A 2 -13.55 -42.64 -9.98
N ALA A 3 -12.59 -43.34 -9.40
CA ALA A 3 -11.27 -43.57 -9.97
C ALA A 3 -11.38 -44.45 -11.22
N GLU A 4 -10.63 -44.10 -12.29
CA GLU A 4 -10.64 -44.85 -13.53
C GLU A 4 -9.34 -45.61 -13.71
N PHE A 5 -9.47 -46.85 -14.15
CA PHE A 5 -8.38 -47.79 -14.33
C PHE A 5 -8.41 -48.37 -15.76
N GLN A 6 -7.24 -48.51 -16.35
CA GLN A 6 -7.04 -49.29 -17.54
C GLN A 6 -6.35 -50.60 -17.18
N ILE A 7 -6.87 -51.73 -17.62
CA ILE A 7 -6.26 -53.04 -17.41
C ILE A 7 -5.72 -53.57 -18.72
N ARG A 8 -4.44 -53.96 -18.71
CA ARG A 8 -3.76 -54.55 -19.91
C ARG A 8 -3.26 -55.97 -19.61
N TYR A 9 -3.34 -56.83 -20.63
CA TYR A 9 -2.80 -58.19 -20.58
C TYR A 9 -1.44 -58.22 -21.28
N LEU A 10 -0.39 -58.63 -20.59
CA LEU A 10 0.97 -58.72 -21.13
C LEU A 10 1.30 -60.09 -21.75
N GLY A 11 0.43 -61.08 -21.63
CA GLY A 11 0.74 -62.46 -22.04
C GLY A 11 1.72 -63.13 -21.08
N GLY A 12 2.59 -63.99 -21.61
CA GLY A 12 3.67 -64.66 -20.84
C GLY A 12 4.99 -63.90 -20.88
N THR A 13 5.04 -62.67 -21.41
CA THR A 13 6.24 -61.86 -21.56
C THR A 13 6.22 -60.63 -20.64
N SER A 14 7.36 -60.28 -20.04
CA SER A 14 7.55 -59.03 -19.34
C SER A 14 7.78 -57.89 -20.29
N GLY A 15 6.98 -56.83 -20.24
CA GLY A 15 7.14 -55.64 -21.08
C GLY A 15 6.08 -54.58 -20.78
N THR A 16 6.34 -53.30 -21.15
CA THR A 16 5.42 -52.18 -21.00
C THR A 16 4.31 -52.11 -22.09
N GLY A 17 4.36 -52.98 -23.06
CA GLY A 17 3.28 -53.21 -24.04
C GLY A 17 2.20 -54.10 -23.45
N GLY A 18 1.15 -54.35 -24.14
CA GLY A 18 0.07 -55.27 -23.75
C GLY A 18 -1.22 -54.88 -24.48
N THR A 19 -2.16 -55.86 -24.50
CA THR A 19 -3.48 -55.60 -25.06
C THR A 19 -4.39 -55.04 -24.00
N VAL A 20 -4.95 -53.85 -24.20
CA VAL A 20 -5.98 -53.26 -23.33
C VAL A 20 -7.19 -54.20 -23.33
N ILE A 21 -7.59 -54.68 -22.16
CA ILE A 21 -8.76 -55.53 -21.99
C ILE A 21 -10.00 -54.74 -21.57
N GLY A 22 -9.81 -53.56 -21.00
CA GLY A 22 -10.90 -52.65 -20.67
C GLY A 22 -10.46 -51.50 -19.82
N GLU A 23 -11.34 -50.48 -19.73
CA GLU A 23 -11.31 -49.36 -18.81
C GLU A 23 -12.47 -49.50 -17.82
N TYR A 24 -12.19 -49.25 -16.56
CA TYR A 24 -13.12 -49.54 -15.47
C TYR A 24 -13.14 -48.39 -14.50
N ARG A 25 -14.30 -48.13 -13.92
CA ARG A 25 -14.47 -47.08 -12.90
C ARG A 25 -14.84 -47.72 -11.55
N THR A 26 -14.23 -47.25 -10.48
CA THR A 26 -14.56 -47.72 -9.14
C THR A 26 -15.99 -47.38 -8.76
N SER A 27 -16.69 -48.38 -8.21
CA SER A 27 -18.04 -48.28 -7.67
C SER A 27 -18.11 -47.41 -6.41
N SER A 28 -19.27 -47.28 -5.81
CA SER A 28 -19.49 -46.51 -4.57
C SER A 28 -18.66 -46.96 -3.38
N ASN A 29 -18.29 -48.24 -3.34
CA ASN A 29 -17.43 -48.83 -2.30
C ASN A 29 -15.94 -48.80 -2.68
N GLY A 30 -15.56 -48.19 -3.78
CA GLY A 30 -14.18 -48.05 -4.25
C GLY A 30 -13.59 -49.29 -4.92
N THR A 31 -14.42 -50.28 -5.34
CA THR A 31 -13.94 -51.53 -5.95
C THR A 31 -14.26 -51.60 -7.43
N ILE A 32 -13.40 -52.35 -8.11
CA ILE A 32 -13.61 -52.89 -9.47
C ILE A 32 -13.43 -54.43 -9.34
N VAL A 33 -14.31 -55.19 -9.94
CA VAL A 33 -14.19 -56.65 -10.06
C VAL A 33 -14.22 -57.00 -11.55
N VAL A 34 -13.16 -57.65 -12.01
CA VAL A 34 -13.05 -58.13 -13.39
C VAL A 34 -12.95 -59.63 -13.38
N THR A 35 -13.82 -60.27 -14.09
CA THR A 35 -13.92 -61.75 -14.13
C THR A 35 -13.65 -62.30 -15.54
N GLY A 36 -13.45 -63.63 -15.65
CA GLY A 36 -13.22 -64.28 -16.93
C GLY A 36 -11.83 -64.02 -17.52
N LEU A 37 -10.86 -63.62 -16.68
CA LEU A 37 -9.50 -63.36 -17.13
C LEU A 37 -8.73 -64.68 -17.38
N LYS A 38 -7.87 -64.69 -18.40
CA LYS A 38 -6.98 -65.83 -18.70
C LYS A 38 -5.77 -65.84 -17.75
N ALA A 39 -5.12 -67.01 -17.63
CA ALA A 39 -3.81 -67.06 -16.97
C ALA A 39 -2.79 -66.15 -17.64
N GLY A 40 -1.96 -65.48 -16.87
CA GLY A 40 -0.91 -64.59 -17.34
C GLY A 40 -0.74 -63.33 -16.53
N THR A 41 0.10 -62.43 -17.02
CA THR A 41 0.46 -61.18 -16.36
C THR A 41 -0.45 -60.02 -16.81
N TYR A 42 -0.93 -59.22 -15.87
CA TYR A 42 -1.76 -58.05 -16.05
C TYR A 42 -1.12 -56.83 -15.46
N VAL A 43 -1.31 -55.69 -16.10
CA VAL A 43 -0.98 -54.38 -15.56
C VAL A 43 -2.30 -53.66 -15.30
N CYS A 44 -2.50 -53.24 -14.06
CA CYS A 44 -3.58 -52.37 -13.64
C CYS A 44 -3.00 -50.96 -13.49
N GLU A 45 -3.50 -50.01 -14.25
CA GLU A 45 -3.02 -48.61 -14.25
C GLU A 45 -4.19 -47.70 -13.89
N GLU A 46 -4.02 -46.85 -12.87
CA GLU A 46 -4.97 -45.77 -12.58
C GLU A 46 -4.72 -44.65 -13.55
N ILE A 47 -5.69 -44.34 -14.39
CA ILE A 47 -5.61 -43.31 -15.45
C ILE A 47 -6.28 -42.00 -15.03
N SER A 48 -7.15 -42.02 -14.02
CA SER A 48 -7.83 -40.83 -13.51
C SER A 48 -8.19 -41.04 -12.02
N ALA A 49 -7.73 -40.13 -11.17
CA ALA A 49 -8.17 -40.06 -9.78
C ALA A 49 -9.55 -39.40 -9.66
N PRO A 50 -10.29 -39.67 -8.57
CA PRO A 50 -11.51 -38.94 -8.28
C PRO A 50 -11.24 -37.45 -8.02
N ASP A 51 -12.28 -36.59 -8.18
CA ASP A 51 -12.19 -35.19 -7.88
C ASP A 51 -11.62 -34.91 -6.47
N GLY A 52 -10.65 -34.00 -6.40
CA GLY A 52 -9.98 -33.63 -5.17
C GLY A 52 -8.87 -34.60 -4.70
N TYR A 53 -8.48 -35.54 -5.54
CA TYR A 53 -7.39 -36.49 -5.29
C TYR A 53 -6.33 -36.45 -6.39
N VAL A 54 -5.12 -36.88 -6.07
CA VAL A 54 -4.02 -37.09 -7.01
C VAL A 54 -3.59 -38.55 -6.97
N ILE A 55 -3.24 -39.12 -8.11
CA ILE A 55 -2.68 -40.47 -8.24
C ILE A 55 -1.30 -40.44 -7.57
N THR A 56 -1.06 -41.36 -6.63
CA THR A 56 0.27 -41.54 -5.99
C THR A 56 0.99 -42.79 -6.48
N ASP A 57 0.22 -43.89 -6.66
CA ASP A 57 0.71 -45.14 -7.22
C ASP A 57 -0.12 -45.50 -8.45
N ALA A 58 0.43 -45.20 -9.60
CA ALA A 58 -0.33 -45.29 -10.85
C ALA A 58 -0.49 -46.73 -11.34
N THR A 59 0.44 -47.64 -11.04
CA THR A 59 0.53 -48.93 -11.75
C THR A 59 0.90 -50.07 -10.85
N GLU A 60 0.13 -51.16 -10.93
CA GLU A 60 0.42 -52.45 -10.29
C GLU A 60 0.42 -53.56 -11.33
N THR A 61 1.35 -54.50 -11.15
CA THR A 61 1.47 -55.68 -12.02
C THR A 61 1.15 -56.95 -11.24
N VAL A 62 0.24 -57.75 -11.78
CA VAL A 62 -0.22 -58.99 -11.13
C VAL A 62 -0.15 -60.17 -12.10
N TYR A 63 0.05 -61.39 -11.54
CA TYR A 63 0.06 -62.64 -12.28
C TYR A 63 -1.08 -63.56 -11.81
N LEU A 64 -1.95 -63.92 -12.74
CA LEU A 64 -3.01 -64.93 -12.56
C LEU A 64 -2.51 -66.30 -12.93
N SER A 65 -2.56 -67.27 -12.03
CA SER A 65 -2.05 -68.62 -12.24
C SER A 65 -2.98 -69.47 -13.13
N GLY A 66 -4.22 -69.06 -13.28
CA GLY A 66 -5.25 -69.80 -14.01
C GLY A 66 -5.84 -70.99 -13.26
N LYS A 67 -5.61 -71.08 -11.95
CA LYS A 67 -6.30 -72.06 -11.10
C LYS A 67 -7.75 -71.62 -10.88
N ASP A 68 -8.64 -72.57 -10.75
CA ASP A 68 -10.01 -72.28 -10.39
C ASP A 68 -10.10 -71.48 -9.07
N GLN A 69 -10.86 -70.35 -9.16
CA GLN A 69 -11.10 -69.45 -8.01
C GLN A 69 -9.90 -68.57 -7.61
N ASP A 70 -8.86 -68.38 -8.44
CA ASP A 70 -7.84 -67.38 -8.20
C ASP A 70 -8.48 -65.98 -8.17
N VAL A 71 -8.45 -65.33 -7.01
CA VAL A 71 -8.81 -63.93 -6.85
C VAL A 71 -7.59 -63.13 -6.34
N ILE A 72 -7.06 -62.24 -7.17
CA ILE A 72 -5.97 -61.38 -6.74
C ILE A 72 -6.55 -60.00 -6.46
N THR A 73 -6.25 -59.48 -5.29
CA THR A 73 -6.62 -58.13 -4.88
C THR A 73 -5.40 -57.21 -4.99
N VAL A 74 -5.55 -56.10 -5.70
CA VAL A 74 -4.60 -54.99 -5.71
C VAL A 74 -5.24 -53.79 -5.08
N THR A 75 -4.44 -53.01 -4.35
CA THR A 75 -4.91 -51.80 -3.65
C THR A 75 -4.13 -50.60 -4.09
N PHE A 76 -4.87 -49.59 -4.54
CA PHE A 76 -4.31 -48.30 -4.92
C PHE A 76 -4.71 -47.26 -3.89
N GLY A 77 -3.78 -46.34 -3.61
CA GLY A 77 -4.04 -45.21 -2.73
C GLY A 77 -3.92 -43.91 -3.49
N ASN A 78 -4.82 -42.96 -3.21
CA ASN A 78 -4.74 -41.61 -3.73
C ASN A 78 -4.61 -40.61 -2.59
N ASP A 79 -3.75 -39.61 -2.77
CA ASP A 79 -3.63 -38.52 -1.82
C ASP A 79 -4.70 -37.46 -2.08
N LYS A 80 -5.40 -37.07 -1.01
CA LYS A 80 -6.32 -35.96 -1.10
C LYS A 80 -5.56 -34.66 -1.26
N MET A 81 -5.99 -33.84 -2.23
CA MET A 81 -5.40 -32.53 -2.51
C MET A 81 -5.43 -31.64 -1.28
N GLY A 82 -4.49 -30.69 -1.23
CA GLY A 82 -4.41 -29.64 -0.22
C GLY A 82 -4.93 -28.32 -0.73
N SER A 83 -4.90 -27.33 0.15
CA SER A 83 -5.31 -25.93 -0.17
C SER A 83 -4.32 -24.95 0.43
N LEU A 84 -4.25 -23.76 -0.16
CA LEU A 84 -3.56 -22.60 0.36
C LEU A 84 -4.56 -21.52 0.74
N LEU A 85 -4.40 -20.94 1.92
CA LEU A 85 -5.07 -19.73 2.37
C LEU A 85 -4.02 -18.64 2.58
N ILE A 86 -4.13 -17.54 1.85
CA ILE A 86 -3.34 -16.33 2.06
C ILE A 86 -4.19 -15.36 2.89
N VAL A 87 -3.59 -14.78 3.93
CA VAL A 87 -4.24 -13.81 4.82
C VAL A 87 -3.42 -12.53 4.79
N LYS A 88 -4.03 -11.43 4.41
CA LYS A 88 -3.42 -10.11 4.33
C LYS A 88 -3.93 -9.19 5.42
N LYS A 89 -3.03 -8.63 6.22
CA LYS A 89 -3.36 -7.80 7.38
C LYS A 89 -2.57 -6.50 7.42
N ASP A 90 -3.17 -5.50 8.03
CA ASP A 90 -2.51 -4.29 8.48
C ASP A 90 -1.51 -4.62 9.60
N ALA A 91 -0.26 -4.14 9.46
CA ALA A 91 0.81 -4.47 10.40
C ALA A 91 0.66 -3.78 11.77
N VAL A 92 -0.13 -2.71 11.86
CA VAL A 92 -0.37 -1.93 13.08
C VAL A 92 -1.63 -2.39 13.80
N THR A 93 -2.74 -2.49 13.06
CA THR A 93 -4.06 -2.76 13.63
C THR A 93 -4.46 -4.22 13.60
N GLY A 94 -3.82 -5.02 12.74
CA GLY A 94 -4.22 -6.41 12.48
C GLY A 94 -5.48 -6.55 11.63
N ALA A 95 -6.07 -5.45 11.17
CA ALA A 95 -7.26 -5.47 10.32
C ALA A 95 -6.99 -6.13 8.96
N PRO A 96 -7.97 -6.79 8.33
CA PRO A 96 -7.81 -7.36 7.00
C PRO A 96 -7.62 -6.26 5.94
N ILE A 97 -6.81 -6.56 4.90
CA ILE A 97 -6.60 -5.65 3.77
C ILE A 97 -7.09 -6.31 2.49
N SER A 98 -8.12 -5.74 1.87
CA SER A 98 -8.62 -6.10 0.53
C SER A 98 -7.81 -5.46 -0.59
N ASP A 99 -8.02 -5.89 -1.82
CA ASP A 99 -7.49 -5.27 -3.06
C ASP A 99 -5.96 -5.31 -3.17
N VAL A 100 -5.30 -6.24 -2.46
CA VAL A 100 -3.86 -6.51 -2.57
C VAL A 100 -3.64 -7.62 -3.58
N GLU A 101 -2.77 -7.39 -4.59
CA GLU A 101 -2.48 -8.36 -5.64
C GLU A 101 -1.24 -9.18 -5.31
N PHE A 102 -1.38 -10.51 -5.43
CA PHE A 102 -0.31 -11.49 -5.27
C PHE A 102 -0.04 -12.22 -6.58
N PHE A 103 1.22 -12.56 -6.82
CA PHE A 103 1.65 -13.47 -7.86
C PHE A 103 2.08 -14.79 -7.24
N ILE A 104 1.53 -15.90 -7.76
CA ILE A 104 1.67 -17.23 -7.15
C ILE A 104 2.20 -18.22 -8.15
N THR A 105 3.33 -18.87 -7.80
CA THR A 105 3.99 -19.88 -8.63
C THR A 105 4.33 -21.12 -7.80
N ASP A 106 4.73 -22.17 -8.47
CA ASP A 106 5.46 -23.29 -7.86
C ASP A 106 6.98 -23.00 -7.78
N SER A 107 7.74 -23.99 -7.30
CA SER A 107 9.21 -23.89 -7.19
C SER A 107 9.93 -23.77 -8.53
N ASP A 108 9.32 -24.18 -9.61
CA ASP A 108 9.90 -24.16 -10.97
C ASP A 108 9.51 -22.88 -11.73
N GLY A 109 8.74 -22.00 -11.09
CA GLY A 109 8.26 -20.75 -11.64
C GLY A 109 7.00 -20.87 -12.48
N SER A 110 6.38 -22.07 -12.55
CA SER A 110 5.11 -22.26 -13.24
C SER A 110 3.98 -21.58 -12.45
N VAL A 111 3.10 -20.87 -13.15
CA VAL A 111 1.97 -20.18 -12.50
C VAL A 111 0.94 -21.15 -11.96
N ILE A 112 0.39 -20.85 -10.78
CA ILE A 112 -0.64 -21.65 -10.13
C ILE A 112 -2.02 -21.07 -10.43
N GLY A 113 -2.94 -21.93 -10.84
CA GLY A 113 -4.36 -21.62 -11.04
C GLY A 113 -4.69 -20.93 -12.35
N ASN A 114 -5.92 -20.41 -12.46
CA ASN A 114 -6.51 -19.96 -13.73
C ASN A 114 -6.31 -18.45 -14.03
N ALA A 115 -5.77 -17.67 -13.09
CA ALA A 115 -5.65 -16.21 -13.18
C ALA A 115 -4.25 -15.76 -13.63
N ASN A 116 -3.57 -16.52 -14.48
CA ASN A 116 -2.16 -16.26 -14.84
C ASN A 116 -1.26 -16.02 -13.59
N GLY A 117 -1.53 -16.76 -12.50
CA GLY A 117 -0.83 -16.63 -11.24
C GLY A 117 -1.17 -15.39 -10.41
N LYS A 118 -2.08 -14.52 -10.87
CA LYS A 118 -2.46 -13.28 -10.21
C LYS A 118 -3.77 -13.44 -9.44
N TYR A 119 -3.73 -13.08 -8.18
CA TYR A 119 -4.86 -13.16 -7.26
C TYR A 119 -4.97 -11.88 -6.44
N VAL A 120 -6.19 -11.48 -6.12
CA VAL A 120 -6.47 -10.26 -5.34
C VAL A 120 -7.21 -10.64 -4.06
N THR A 121 -6.83 -10.05 -2.93
CA THR A 121 -7.49 -10.30 -1.65
C THR A 121 -8.93 -9.76 -1.66
N ASP A 122 -9.84 -10.54 -1.11
CA ASP A 122 -11.26 -10.19 -0.91
C ASP A 122 -11.44 -9.20 0.25
N SER A 123 -12.71 -8.90 0.60
CA SER A 123 -13.05 -8.00 1.70
C SER A 123 -12.62 -8.51 3.09
N ALA A 124 -12.40 -9.81 3.24
CA ALA A 124 -11.84 -10.42 4.45
C ALA A 124 -10.31 -10.43 4.45
N GLY A 125 -9.66 -9.84 3.42
CA GLY A 125 -8.21 -9.85 3.26
C GLY A 125 -7.67 -11.23 2.88
N THR A 126 -8.47 -12.09 2.22
CA THR A 126 -8.06 -13.48 1.96
C THR A 126 -8.04 -13.83 0.48
N ILE A 127 -7.17 -14.82 0.17
CA ILE A 127 -7.17 -15.57 -1.09
C ILE A 127 -7.15 -17.05 -0.73
N ARG A 128 -8.05 -17.84 -1.33
CA ARG A 128 -8.08 -19.28 -1.16
C ARG A 128 -7.85 -19.97 -2.49
N ILE A 129 -6.95 -20.95 -2.50
CA ILE A 129 -6.62 -21.79 -3.66
C ILE A 129 -6.76 -23.24 -3.24
N ASP A 130 -7.69 -23.94 -3.85
CA ASP A 130 -7.96 -25.35 -3.60
C ASP A 130 -7.36 -26.22 -4.72
N GLY A 131 -7.32 -27.52 -4.51
CA GLY A 131 -6.89 -28.49 -5.52
C GLY A 131 -5.37 -28.50 -5.76
N LEU A 132 -4.57 -28.20 -4.76
CA LEU A 132 -3.11 -28.19 -4.87
C LEU A 132 -2.54 -29.57 -4.59
N THR A 133 -1.59 -30.02 -5.42
CA THR A 133 -0.92 -31.31 -5.29
C THR A 133 -0.09 -31.37 -4.00
N PRO A 134 -0.29 -32.41 -3.16
CA PRO A 134 0.53 -32.62 -1.98
C PRO A 134 2.02 -32.77 -2.34
N GLY A 135 2.88 -32.16 -1.51
CA GLY A 135 4.32 -32.19 -1.74
C GLY A 135 4.87 -31.05 -2.58
N MET A 136 4.03 -30.36 -3.40
CA MET A 136 4.48 -29.18 -4.14
C MET A 136 4.83 -28.03 -3.19
N THR A 137 5.79 -27.22 -3.58
CA THR A 137 6.13 -25.97 -2.91
C THR A 137 5.51 -24.82 -3.68
N VAL A 138 4.71 -24.01 -2.99
CA VAL A 138 4.08 -22.81 -3.54
C VAL A 138 4.85 -21.59 -3.07
N ILE A 139 5.14 -20.65 -3.98
CA ILE A 139 5.79 -19.37 -3.72
C ILE A 139 4.76 -18.27 -3.97
N VAL A 140 4.61 -17.40 -2.98
CA VAL A 140 3.63 -16.29 -2.98
C VAL A 140 4.39 -14.99 -2.83
N LYS A 141 4.21 -14.06 -3.77
CA LYS A 141 4.83 -12.73 -3.75
C LYS A 141 3.75 -11.66 -3.92
N GLU A 142 3.76 -10.64 -3.06
CA GLU A 142 2.94 -9.45 -3.28
C GLU A 142 3.50 -8.63 -4.44
N VAL A 143 2.64 -8.24 -5.38
CA VAL A 143 3.03 -7.46 -6.56
C VAL A 143 2.38 -6.09 -6.63
N ARG A 144 1.31 -5.87 -5.87
CA ARG A 144 0.67 -4.57 -5.73
C ARG A 144 0.01 -4.46 -4.36
N ALA A 145 0.44 -3.47 -3.59
CA ALA A 145 -0.22 -3.11 -2.33
C ALA A 145 -1.53 -2.34 -2.58
N LYS A 146 -2.40 -2.29 -1.58
CA LYS A 146 -3.53 -1.35 -1.55
C LYS A 146 -3.02 0.07 -1.35
N ASP A 147 -3.73 1.06 -1.93
CA ASP A 147 -3.43 2.47 -1.70
C ASP A 147 -3.40 2.81 -0.20
N GLY A 148 -2.45 3.62 0.20
CA GLY A 148 -2.20 3.93 1.62
C GLY A 148 -1.29 2.94 2.35
N TYR A 149 -0.80 1.89 1.67
CA TYR A 149 0.12 0.90 2.24
C TYR A 149 1.44 0.84 1.48
N ILE A 150 2.48 0.36 2.16
CA ILE A 150 3.78 0.07 1.55
C ILE A 150 3.74 -1.34 1.00
N LEU A 151 4.20 -1.51 -0.24
CA LEU A 151 4.42 -2.83 -0.83
C LEU A 151 5.54 -3.57 -0.07
N ASP A 152 5.26 -4.79 0.37
CA ASP A 152 6.27 -5.75 0.81
C ASP A 152 6.33 -6.88 -0.21
N ASP A 153 7.28 -6.80 -1.13
CA ASP A 153 7.45 -7.77 -2.21
C ASP A 153 8.33 -8.97 -1.83
N THR A 154 8.62 -9.15 -0.55
CA THR A 154 9.35 -10.31 -0.02
C THR A 154 8.52 -11.58 -0.21
N PRO A 155 9.00 -12.57 -1.00
CA PRO A 155 8.22 -13.77 -1.23
C PRO A 155 8.22 -14.69 0.00
N GLN A 156 7.10 -15.36 0.23
CA GLN A 156 7.00 -16.46 1.17
C GLN A 156 6.73 -17.77 0.42
N SER A 157 7.19 -18.89 0.97
CA SER A 157 6.96 -20.21 0.38
C SER A 157 6.41 -21.20 1.40
N ILE A 158 5.61 -22.14 0.92
CA ILE A 158 5.04 -23.20 1.75
C ILE A 158 4.88 -24.48 0.97
N LYS A 159 5.15 -25.62 1.64
CA LYS A 159 4.92 -26.95 1.09
C LYS A 159 3.50 -27.42 1.37
N ILE A 160 2.77 -27.81 0.35
CA ILE A 160 1.38 -28.26 0.45
C ILE A 160 1.35 -29.66 1.09
N LYS A 161 0.48 -29.81 2.07
CA LYS A 161 0.21 -31.10 2.73
C LYS A 161 -1.11 -31.68 2.24
N ARG A 162 -1.18 -33.00 2.15
CA ARG A 162 -2.42 -33.72 1.82
C ARG A 162 -3.54 -33.39 2.80
N ASN A 163 -4.74 -33.22 2.29
CA ASN A 163 -5.96 -32.99 3.09
C ASN A 163 -5.82 -31.86 4.13
N ALA A 164 -5.03 -30.82 3.83
CA ALA A 164 -4.77 -29.72 4.75
C ALA A 164 -4.90 -28.36 4.07
N VAL A 165 -5.35 -27.37 4.83
CA VAL A 165 -5.29 -25.96 4.43
C VAL A 165 -4.02 -25.38 5.02
N MET A 166 -3.08 -25.00 4.14
CA MET A 166 -1.85 -24.32 4.51
C MET A 166 -2.10 -22.82 4.52
N THR A 167 -1.60 -22.10 5.52
CA THR A 167 -1.83 -20.65 5.66
C THR A 167 -0.53 -19.88 5.60
N LEU A 168 -0.50 -18.79 4.78
CA LEU A 168 0.53 -17.76 4.77
C LEU A 168 -0.09 -16.43 5.19
N GLU A 169 0.53 -15.76 6.14
CA GLU A 169 0.12 -14.41 6.57
C GLU A 169 1.12 -13.37 6.07
N PHE A 170 0.60 -12.33 5.41
CA PHE A 170 1.34 -11.18 4.94
C PHE A 170 0.84 -9.92 5.65
N ARG A 171 1.76 -9.00 5.97
CA ARG A 171 1.43 -7.75 6.66
C ARG A 171 2.02 -6.57 5.91
N ASN A 172 1.21 -5.51 5.66
CA ASN A 172 1.71 -4.26 5.12
C ASN A 172 1.66 -3.15 6.15
N GLN A 173 2.69 -2.29 6.13
CA GLN A 173 2.73 -1.08 6.93
C GLN A 173 1.86 -0.01 6.26
N PRO A 174 0.87 0.57 6.98
CA PRO A 174 0.18 1.73 6.48
C PRO A 174 1.12 2.94 6.45
N LYS A 175 0.96 3.77 5.45
CA LYS A 175 1.64 5.05 5.31
C LYS A 175 1.11 6.04 6.36
N GLY A 176 1.83 7.13 6.56
CA GLY A 176 1.44 8.22 7.43
C GLY A 176 1.37 9.55 6.70
N GLY A 177 1.18 10.63 7.45
CA GLY A 177 1.13 11.97 6.89
C GLY A 177 1.41 13.08 7.90
N VAL A 178 1.42 14.32 7.40
CA VAL A 178 1.59 15.52 8.19
C VAL A 178 0.53 16.55 7.81
N LEU A 179 -0.12 17.13 8.80
CA LEU A 179 -0.97 18.30 8.69
C LEU A 179 -0.15 19.51 9.13
N VAL A 180 0.06 20.47 8.23
CA VAL A 180 0.66 21.76 8.57
C VAL A 180 -0.44 22.76 8.84
N LYS A 181 -0.30 23.50 9.95
CA LYS A 181 -1.14 24.64 10.34
C LYS A 181 -0.31 25.91 10.36
N LYS A 182 -0.78 26.94 9.71
CA LYS A 182 -0.18 28.27 9.72
C LYS A 182 -1.10 29.26 10.40
N VAL A 183 -0.58 29.89 11.45
CA VAL A 183 -1.37 30.81 12.28
C VAL A 183 -0.64 32.13 12.55
N ASP A 184 -1.40 33.14 12.80
CA ASP A 184 -0.95 34.44 13.32
C ASP A 184 -0.41 34.28 14.74
N ALA A 185 0.80 34.76 14.98
CA ALA A 185 1.48 34.59 16.26
C ALA A 185 0.82 35.34 17.44
N VAL A 186 0.00 36.36 17.15
CA VAL A 186 -0.67 37.20 18.14
C VAL A 186 -2.12 36.74 18.38
N THR A 187 -2.87 36.51 17.30
CA THR A 187 -4.31 36.25 17.37
C THR A 187 -4.66 34.78 17.28
N ASN A 188 -3.73 33.92 16.86
CA ASN A 188 -3.94 32.51 16.51
C ASN A 188 -4.91 32.31 15.30
N ALA A 189 -5.24 33.35 14.58
CA ALA A 189 -6.05 33.25 13.36
C ALA A 189 -5.30 32.46 12.26
N PRO A 190 -6.01 31.66 11.45
CA PRO A 190 -5.37 30.96 10.33
C PRO A 190 -4.85 31.91 9.26
N ILE A 191 -3.69 31.59 8.67
CA ILE A 191 -3.09 32.36 7.58
C ILE A 191 -3.08 31.54 6.28
N SER A 192 -3.85 31.97 5.28
CA SER A 192 -3.85 31.40 3.92
C SER A 192 -2.71 31.98 3.07
N ASP A 193 -2.49 31.37 1.90
CA ASP A 193 -1.59 31.85 0.84
C ASP A 193 -0.10 31.93 1.25
N VAL A 194 0.30 31.16 2.27
CA VAL A 194 1.69 31.00 2.70
C VAL A 194 2.30 29.82 1.96
N GLU A 195 3.45 30.01 1.31
CA GLU A 195 4.14 28.96 0.56
C GLU A 195 5.21 28.28 1.38
N PHE A 196 5.23 26.94 1.31
CA PHE A 196 6.20 26.08 1.94
C PHE A 196 6.92 25.20 0.91
N LEU A 197 8.18 24.89 1.19
CA LEU A 197 8.95 23.84 0.55
C LEU A 197 9.04 22.64 1.49
N VAL A 198 8.73 21.45 0.97
CA VAL A 198 8.83 20.20 1.72
C VAL A 198 9.84 19.27 1.06
N THR A 199 10.81 18.81 1.83
CA THR A 199 11.80 17.83 1.41
C THR A 199 11.89 16.70 2.42
N ASP A 200 12.57 15.60 2.06
CA ASP A 200 13.09 14.66 3.04
C ASP A 200 14.42 15.14 3.64
N SER A 201 15.02 14.34 4.53
CA SER A 201 16.33 14.62 5.15
C SER A 201 17.50 14.68 4.16
N ASP A 202 17.34 14.06 3.00
CA ASP A 202 18.37 14.00 1.94
C ASP A 202 18.20 15.14 0.91
N GLY A 203 17.16 15.98 1.10
CA GLY A 203 16.84 17.10 0.23
C GLY A 203 15.99 16.75 -0.99
N ASN A 204 15.47 15.51 -1.09
CA ASN A 204 14.56 15.15 -2.16
C ASN A 204 13.19 15.82 -1.95
N LEU A 205 12.62 16.32 -3.03
CA LEU A 205 11.34 17.01 -2.99
C LEU A 205 10.20 16.05 -2.71
N ILE A 206 9.28 16.43 -1.82
CA ILE A 206 8.13 15.63 -1.42
C ILE A 206 6.86 16.19 -2.04
N GLY A 207 6.04 15.30 -2.60
CA GLY A 207 4.74 15.65 -3.19
C GLY A 207 4.82 16.06 -4.67
N ASN A 208 3.68 16.48 -5.19
CA ASN A 208 3.53 16.90 -6.58
C ASN A 208 3.95 18.30 -6.83
N ALA A 209 4.10 19.13 -7.39
CA ALA A 209 4.42 20.56 -7.48
C ALA A 209 5.85 20.94 -7.02
N ASN A 210 6.81 20.04 -7.28
CA ASN A 210 8.22 20.28 -6.92
C ASN A 210 8.41 20.61 -5.41
N GLY A 211 7.71 19.88 -4.55
CA GLY A 211 7.80 20.05 -3.09
C GLY A 211 7.13 21.32 -2.55
N LYS A 212 6.40 22.04 -3.38
CA LYS A 212 5.72 23.29 -2.97
C LYS A 212 4.31 23.02 -2.50
N PHE A 213 3.97 23.60 -1.36
CA PHE A 213 2.64 23.58 -0.75
C PHE A 213 2.22 24.98 -0.37
N VAL A 214 0.94 25.27 -0.48
CA VAL A 214 0.36 26.58 -0.12
C VAL A 214 -0.79 26.36 0.85
N THR A 215 -0.84 27.18 1.92
CA THR A 215 -1.94 27.08 2.89
C THR A 215 -3.26 27.55 2.30
N ASP A 216 -4.33 26.79 2.59
CA ASP A 216 -5.71 27.08 2.19
C ASP A 216 -6.34 28.19 3.06
N SER A 217 -7.66 28.44 2.92
CA SER A 217 -8.41 29.41 3.71
C SER A 217 -8.47 29.09 5.21
N ALA A 218 -8.26 27.81 5.59
CA ALA A 218 -8.16 27.38 6.98
C ALA A 218 -6.72 27.48 7.53
N GLY A 219 -5.79 28.02 6.74
CA GLY A 219 -4.38 28.11 7.08
C GLY A 219 -3.67 26.76 7.07
N THR A 220 -4.16 25.78 6.30
CA THR A 220 -3.64 24.41 6.36
C THR A 220 -3.25 23.86 4.99
N PHE A 221 -2.37 22.84 5.02
CA PHE A 221 -2.20 21.86 3.96
C PHE A 221 -1.82 20.50 4.55
N THR A 222 -2.06 19.43 3.80
CA THR A 222 -1.73 18.07 4.19
C THR A 222 -0.71 17.44 3.26
N ILE A 223 0.16 16.61 3.82
CA ILE A 223 1.11 15.74 3.12
C ILE A 223 0.71 14.31 3.49
N THR A 224 0.27 13.52 2.50
CA THR A 224 -0.20 12.14 2.71
C THR A 224 0.71 11.14 1.99
N ASP A 225 0.45 9.86 2.23
CA ASP A 225 1.13 8.75 1.56
C ASP A 225 2.63 8.66 1.76
N ILE A 226 3.12 9.12 2.90
CA ILE A 226 4.54 9.10 3.24
C ILE A 226 4.89 7.80 3.98
N ALA A 227 6.00 7.19 3.58
CA ALA A 227 6.51 5.99 4.23
C ALA A 227 6.86 6.27 5.70
N PRO A 228 6.45 5.41 6.64
CA PRO A 228 6.86 5.53 8.04
C PRO A 228 8.38 5.51 8.18
N GLY A 229 8.90 6.35 9.07
CA GLY A 229 10.33 6.51 9.28
C GLY A 229 10.96 7.61 8.43
N THR A 230 10.30 8.09 7.36
CA THR A 230 10.75 9.25 6.59
C THR A 230 10.77 10.49 7.50
N THR A 231 11.88 11.22 7.49
CA THR A 231 11.99 12.53 8.13
C THR A 231 11.71 13.61 7.09
N LEU A 232 10.65 14.38 7.31
CA LEU A 232 10.32 15.54 6.49
C LEU A 232 10.96 16.79 7.06
N VAL A 233 11.44 17.67 6.18
CA VAL A 233 11.91 19.03 6.46
C VAL A 233 10.93 19.98 5.78
N ILE A 234 10.26 20.82 6.57
CA ILE A 234 9.22 21.74 6.10
C ILE A 234 9.67 23.16 6.40
N LYS A 235 9.83 23.97 5.35
CA LYS A 235 10.36 25.34 5.44
C LYS A 235 9.40 26.29 4.73
N GLU A 236 9.07 27.39 5.40
CA GLU A 236 8.35 28.51 4.75
C GLU A 236 9.25 29.20 3.74
N THR A 237 8.75 29.45 2.53
CA THR A 237 9.49 30.12 1.45
C THR A 237 8.90 31.46 1.06
N ARG A 238 7.62 31.69 1.39
CA ARG A 238 6.95 32.97 1.14
C ARG A 238 5.83 33.19 2.16
N ALA A 239 5.95 34.27 2.92
CA ALA A 239 4.89 34.73 3.80
C ALA A 239 3.71 35.34 3.04
N LYS A 240 2.54 35.43 3.69
CA LYS A 240 1.45 36.28 3.22
C LYS A 240 1.80 37.75 3.41
N VAL A 241 1.33 38.60 2.52
CA VAL A 241 1.45 40.06 2.67
C VAL A 241 0.88 40.47 4.03
N GLY A 242 1.60 41.33 4.73
CA GLY A 242 1.27 41.75 6.10
C GLY A 242 1.91 40.91 7.22
N TYR A 243 2.77 39.93 6.86
CA TYR A 243 3.46 39.07 7.81
C TYR A 243 4.97 38.99 7.54
N ILE A 244 5.73 38.79 8.60
CA ILE A 244 7.17 38.54 8.55
C ILE A 244 7.40 37.06 8.16
N LEU A 245 8.26 36.83 7.18
CA LEU A 245 8.70 35.47 6.82
C LEU A 245 9.51 34.87 7.96
N ASP A 246 9.10 33.68 8.44
CA ASP A 246 9.92 32.82 9.30
C ASP A 246 10.37 31.60 8.49
N ASP A 247 11.59 31.66 7.98
CA ASP A 247 12.16 30.61 7.16
C ASP A 247 12.87 29.50 7.95
N THR A 248 12.68 29.48 9.26
CA THR A 248 13.19 28.44 10.16
C THR A 248 12.50 27.10 9.86
N PRO A 249 13.24 26.06 9.41
CA PRO A 249 12.61 24.79 9.07
C PRO A 249 12.20 24.04 10.35
N GLN A 250 11.06 23.32 10.26
CA GLN A 250 10.71 22.29 11.23
C GLN A 250 10.89 20.92 10.63
N THR A 251 11.29 19.95 11.43
CA THR A 251 11.48 18.55 11.05
C THR A 251 10.52 17.64 11.77
N VAL A 252 10.03 16.61 11.08
CA VAL A 252 9.14 15.61 11.66
C VAL A 252 9.40 14.23 11.08
N LYS A 253 9.47 13.21 11.93
CA LYS A 253 9.57 11.82 11.51
C LYS A 253 8.16 11.23 11.38
N VAL A 254 7.78 10.84 10.16
CA VAL A 254 6.47 10.27 9.86
C VAL A 254 6.30 8.92 10.56
N LYS A 255 5.15 8.70 11.17
CA LYS A 255 4.77 7.43 11.80
C LYS A 255 3.72 6.71 10.99
N SER A 256 3.66 5.40 11.16
CA SER A 256 2.70 4.53 10.50
C SER A 256 1.28 4.84 10.98
N ASN A 257 0.35 5.00 10.04
CA ASN A 257 -1.08 5.25 10.30
C ASN A 257 -1.36 6.47 11.20
N GLU A 258 -0.48 7.50 11.17
CA GLU A 258 -0.62 8.70 11.98
C GLU A 258 -0.57 9.96 11.10
N MET A 259 -1.47 10.92 11.38
CA MET A 259 -1.43 12.28 10.84
C MET A 259 -0.84 13.20 11.92
N ILE A 260 0.44 13.53 11.80
CA ILE A 260 1.15 14.39 12.74
C ILE A 260 0.85 15.85 12.40
N THR A 261 0.53 16.67 13.40
CA THR A 261 0.29 18.11 13.19
C THR A 261 1.53 18.92 13.53
N LEU A 262 1.95 19.79 12.60
CA LEU A 262 2.96 20.83 12.82
C LEU A 262 2.31 22.20 12.72
N GLU A 263 2.67 23.09 13.65
CA GLU A 263 2.18 24.46 13.67
C GLU A 263 3.33 25.45 13.39
N PHE A 264 3.12 26.33 12.43
CA PHE A 264 4.02 27.45 12.08
C PHE A 264 3.33 28.75 12.38
N ARG A 265 4.08 29.71 12.93
CA ARG A 265 3.57 31.00 13.39
C ARG A 265 4.28 32.14 12.66
N ASN A 266 3.55 33.11 12.10
CA ASN A 266 4.14 34.35 11.61
C ASN A 266 3.70 35.54 12.45
N GLN A 267 4.66 36.43 12.68
CA GLN A 267 4.38 37.73 13.28
C GLN A 267 3.73 38.65 12.26
N PRO A 268 2.57 39.25 12.55
CA PRO A 268 2.05 40.30 11.68
C PRO A 268 2.98 41.50 11.69
N LEU A 269 3.10 42.15 10.55
CA LEU A 269 3.77 43.45 10.44
C LEU A 269 3.00 44.48 11.22
N GLY A 270 3.73 45.40 11.83
CA GLY A 270 3.16 46.55 12.55
C GLY A 270 2.71 47.67 11.64
N GLY A 271 2.02 48.62 12.18
CA GLY A 271 1.65 49.86 11.47
C GLY A 271 1.78 51.10 12.37
N LEU A 272 1.93 52.24 11.74
CA LEU A 272 2.00 53.55 12.39
C LEU A 272 0.87 54.44 11.90
N ARG A 273 0.06 54.92 12.82
CA ARG A 273 -0.96 55.96 12.54
C ARG A 273 -0.56 57.26 13.18
N ILE A 274 -0.41 58.31 12.41
CA ILE A 274 -0.13 59.65 12.86
C ILE A 274 -1.38 60.49 12.62
N ILE A 275 -1.82 61.22 13.65
CA ILE A 275 -2.92 62.18 13.56
C ILE A 275 -2.40 63.56 13.87
N LYS A 276 -2.58 64.47 12.91
CA LYS A 276 -2.18 65.90 13.07
C LYS A 276 -3.41 66.77 13.23
N LEU A 277 -3.48 67.47 14.34
CA LEU A 277 -4.60 68.33 14.66
C LEU A 277 -4.08 69.77 14.93
N ASP A 278 -4.93 70.76 14.72
CA ASP A 278 -4.74 72.10 15.25
C ASP A 278 -4.74 72.09 16.79
N SER A 279 -3.82 72.75 17.40
CA SER A 279 -3.62 72.69 18.87
C SER A 279 -4.75 73.29 19.67
N VAL A 280 -5.49 74.27 19.10
CA VAL A 280 -6.57 75.01 19.74
C VAL A 280 -7.93 74.43 19.37
N THR A 281 -8.22 74.34 18.10
CA THR A 281 -9.55 73.96 17.57
C THR A 281 -9.76 72.44 17.49
N LYS A 282 -8.68 71.65 17.64
CA LYS A 282 -8.68 70.18 17.50
C LYS A 282 -9.16 69.70 16.13
N LYS A 283 -9.26 70.58 15.15
CA LYS A 283 -9.60 70.18 13.79
C LYS A 283 -8.42 69.52 13.07
N PRO A 284 -8.66 68.53 12.19
CA PRO A 284 -7.62 67.90 11.42
C PRO A 284 -6.88 68.90 10.52
N LEU A 285 -5.57 68.67 10.36
CA LEU A 285 -4.71 69.47 9.50
C LEU A 285 -4.20 68.60 8.34
N GLU A 286 -4.70 68.96 7.15
CA GLU A 286 -4.29 68.33 5.88
C GLU A 286 -2.98 68.94 5.37
N GLY A 287 -2.20 68.17 4.59
CA GLY A 287 -1.02 68.65 3.88
C GLY A 287 0.22 68.84 4.74
N VAL A 288 0.19 68.40 6.02
CA VAL A 288 1.37 68.49 6.89
C VAL A 288 2.33 67.35 6.59
N GLN A 289 3.60 67.71 6.30
CA GLN A 289 4.65 66.76 5.98
C GLN A 289 5.37 66.24 7.23
N PHE A 290 5.59 64.93 7.27
CA PHE A 290 6.37 64.23 8.27
C PHE A 290 7.48 63.43 7.61
N ARG A 291 8.68 63.43 8.20
CA ARG A 291 9.72 62.49 7.84
C ARG A 291 9.68 61.36 8.85
N ILE A 292 9.57 60.12 8.36
CA ILE A 292 9.47 58.93 9.18
C ILE A 292 10.65 58.00 8.83
N THR A 293 11.46 57.68 9.83
CA THR A 293 12.65 56.85 9.70
C THR A 293 12.70 55.83 10.81
N TYR A 294 13.43 54.77 10.58
CA TYR A 294 13.88 53.89 11.64
C TYR A 294 14.96 54.56 12.48
N SER A 295 15.33 53.96 13.62
CA SER A 295 16.34 54.46 14.51
C SER A 295 17.75 54.58 13.92
N ASP A 296 18.04 53.78 12.86
CA ASP A 296 19.28 53.78 12.12
C ASP A 296 19.30 54.90 11.02
N GLY A 297 18.21 55.63 10.87
CA GLY A 297 18.07 56.71 9.88
C GLY A 297 17.55 56.24 8.53
N SER A 298 17.35 54.96 8.31
CA SER A 298 16.74 54.45 7.08
C SER A 298 15.27 54.86 6.99
N PHE A 299 14.74 54.96 5.77
CA PHE A 299 13.36 55.38 5.55
C PHE A 299 12.39 54.23 5.76
N VAL A 300 11.28 54.49 6.45
CA VAL A 300 10.17 53.52 6.55
C VAL A 300 9.51 53.40 5.18
N ALA A 301 9.38 52.14 4.71
CA ALA A 301 8.68 51.83 3.47
C ALA A 301 7.17 52.04 3.62
N ASP A 302 6.50 52.34 2.51
CA ASP A 302 5.04 52.35 2.44
C ASP A 302 4.47 50.94 2.29
N GLU A 303 3.14 50.84 2.24
CA GLU A 303 2.41 49.57 2.01
C GLU A 303 2.92 48.89 0.72
N GLY A 304 3.29 47.64 0.83
CA GLY A 304 3.85 46.84 -0.24
C GLY A 304 5.36 46.98 -0.44
N GLY A 305 6.09 47.57 0.51
CA GLY A 305 7.55 47.67 0.51
C GLY A 305 8.12 48.75 -0.40
N LYS A 306 7.29 49.64 -0.91
CA LYS A 306 7.76 50.83 -1.62
C LYS A 306 8.25 51.87 -0.61
N LEU A 307 9.42 52.45 -0.90
CA LEU A 307 9.91 53.59 -0.14
C LEU A 307 9.09 54.84 -0.46
N SER A 308 8.64 55.53 0.56
CA SER A 308 8.15 56.90 0.36
C SER A 308 9.26 57.77 -0.20
N SER A 309 8.93 58.82 -0.94
CA SER A 309 9.92 59.78 -1.42
C SER A 309 10.71 60.38 -0.25
N ASN A 310 11.94 59.95 -0.05
CA ASN A 310 12.85 60.39 1.02
C ASN A 310 12.26 60.26 2.47
N GLY A 311 11.39 59.27 2.73
CA GLY A 311 10.72 59.11 4.03
C GLY A 311 9.69 60.20 4.34
N LEU A 312 9.23 60.94 3.34
CA LEU A 312 8.25 61.99 3.51
C LEU A 312 6.83 61.48 3.28
N TYR A 313 5.97 61.69 4.26
CA TYR A 313 4.55 61.41 4.23
C TYR A 313 3.76 62.68 4.46
N MET A 314 2.55 62.77 3.92
CA MET A 314 1.70 63.93 4.05
C MET A 314 0.35 63.53 4.63
N THR A 315 -0.18 64.33 5.56
CA THR A 315 -1.50 64.06 6.15
C THR A 315 -2.62 64.31 5.13
N ASP A 316 -3.61 63.46 5.14
CA ASP A 316 -4.84 63.54 4.36
C ASP A 316 -5.82 64.59 4.89
N ALA A 317 -7.03 64.69 4.32
CA ALA A 317 -8.11 65.60 4.74
C ALA A 317 -8.60 65.32 6.19
N ASN A 318 -8.33 64.17 6.75
CA ASN A 318 -8.60 63.81 8.13
C ASN A 318 -7.41 64.14 9.07
N GLY A 319 -6.34 64.73 8.54
CA GLY A 319 -5.12 64.99 9.26
C GLY A 319 -4.32 63.72 9.57
N GLU A 320 -4.52 62.65 8.80
CA GLU A 320 -4.00 61.32 9.10
C GLU A 320 -2.90 60.88 8.11
N ILE A 321 -1.89 60.19 8.63
CA ILE A 321 -0.97 59.33 7.89
C ILE A 321 -1.12 57.92 8.47
N LEU A 322 -1.39 56.94 7.64
CA LEU A 322 -1.44 55.52 8.01
C LEU A 322 -0.40 54.76 7.20
N ILE A 323 0.61 54.24 7.88
CA ILE A 323 1.64 53.38 7.30
C ILE A 323 1.37 51.99 7.83
N ARG A 324 1.29 51.02 6.95
CA ARG A 324 1.09 49.61 7.25
C ARG A 324 2.35 48.83 6.94
N ASP A 325 2.39 47.56 7.42
CA ASP A 325 3.43 46.62 7.06
C ASP A 325 4.86 47.07 7.38
N ILE A 326 5.04 47.76 8.52
CA ILE A 326 6.33 48.16 9.03
C ILE A 326 7.05 46.95 9.63
N VAL A 327 8.21 46.60 9.10
CA VAL A 327 9.12 45.62 9.70
C VAL A 327 9.80 46.28 10.89
N GLY A 328 9.62 45.69 12.08
CA GLY A 328 10.21 46.14 13.33
C GLY A 328 11.66 45.68 13.54
#